data_02937579b465a28c21420a6e33f6cf5a
#
_entry.id   02937579b465a28c21420a6e33f6cf5a
#
_cell.length_a   1.000
_cell.length_b   1.000
_cell.length_c   1.000
_cell.angle_alpha   90.00
_cell.angle_beta   90.00
_cell.angle_gamma   90.00
#
_symmetry.space_group_name_H-M   'P 1'
#
loop_
_entity.id
_entity.type
_entity.pdbx_description
1 polymer ?
#
loop_
_entity_poly.entity_id
_entity_poly.type
_entity_poly.pdbx_seq_one_letter_code
_entity_poly.pdbx_strand_id
1 'polypeptide(L)'
;MKRTLSLFIASIMILSLLAGCSFLPDKLKLCEVNFYVNDELYETKTGMIGSTIGEPSAPQIENQIFMGWYTKGLFLSEFDFSSKLTGNMDLYAYFVIDAVAVNDMIVKETINSTVKIENRSYTTVSGTDVEWNYNIAQGSGVVIDISAGYCYVLTNCHVVELQDGFDKQKFSVKDPWGNVYEAKIYKNPGKKDYAMSSAYDLALLCFKYAPSAGPELKEIETATNPSVGEYVVAIGTPNGLQNAVTYGQVLDYQEIKEGENEILKDINFSVIVHDAYLDHGSSGGALVDTSGKLVGINFAGYNNGEYGCSIPVEKILEFMKLYVY
;
A
#
# COMPACT_ATOMS: atom_id res chain seq x y z
N MET A 1 0.55 54.57 -15.82
CA MET A 1 1.22 54.16 -17.04
C MET A 1 2.74 54.05 -17.03
N LYS A 2 3.49 54.53 -16.01
CA LYS A 2 4.98 54.43 -15.98
C LYS A 2 5.55 53.17 -15.32
N ARG A 3 4.77 52.39 -14.57
CA ARG A 3 5.26 51.17 -13.90
C ARG A 3 5.14 49.88 -14.76
N THR A 4 4.24 49.82 -15.73
CA THR A 4 4.06 48.69 -16.64
C THR A 4 5.11 48.66 -17.75
N LEU A 5 5.68 49.78 -18.13
CA LEU A 5 6.72 49.84 -19.15
C LEU A 5 8.09 49.36 -18.65
N SER A 6 8.37 49.52 -17.36
CA SER A 6 9.64 49.08 -16.74
C SER A 6 9.74 47.55 -16.61
N LEU A 7 8.62 46.87 -16.35
CA LEU A 7 8.55 45.40 -16.29
C LEU A 7 8.66 44.75 -17.70
N PHE A 8 8.14 45.42 -18.74
CA PHE A 8 8.23 44.92 -20.11
C PHE A 8 9.66 45.04 -20.68
N ILE A 9 10.39 46.08 -20.31
CA ILE A 9 11.78 46.26 -20.74
C ILE A 9 12.72 45.28 -20.01
N ALA A 10 12.45 44.96 -18.73
CA ALA A 10 13.20 43.92 -17.99
C ALA A 10 12.97 42.52 -18.58
N SER A 11 11.73 42.17 -18.96
CA SER A 11 11.43 40.89 -19.64
C SER A 11 12.07 40.77 -21.02
N ILE A 12 12.11 41.85 -21.81
CA ILE A 12 12.74 41.84 -23.14
C ILE A 12 14.28 41.76 -23.02
N MET A 13 14.89 42.36 -21.97
CA MET A 13 16.33 42.23 -21.73
C MET A 13 16.71 40.80 -21.28
N ILE A 14 15.88 40.11 -20.53
CA ILE A 14 16.12 38.72 -20.14
C ILE A 14 15.95 37.77 -21.36
N LEU A 15 14.96 38.00 -22.22
CA LEU A 15 14.76 37.22 -23.43
C LEU A 15 15.85 37.44 -24.50
N SER A 16 16.45 38.63 -24.56
CA SER A 16 17.57 38.92 -25.51
C SER A 16 18.91 38.32 -25.03
N LEU A 17 19.06 38.04 -23.73
CA LEU A 17 20.24 37.34 -23.18
C LEU A 17 20.21 35.85 -23.47
N LEU A 18 19.01 35.23 -23.63
CA LEU A 18 18.87 33.80 -23.94
C LEU A 18 19.18 33.48 -25.42
N ALA A 19 18.96 34.41 -26.34
CA ALA A 19 19.27 34.21 -27.76
C ALA A 19 20.77 34.39 -28.13
N GLY A 20 21.57 34.94 -27.21
CA GLY A 20 23.02 35.20 -27.40
C GLY A 20 23.95 34.12 -26.80
N CYS A 21 23.40 33.11 -26.16
CA CYS A 21 24.19 32.11 -25.40
C CYS A 21 25.18 31.26 -26.23
N SER A 22 25.05 31.23 -27.56
CA SER A 22 25.92 30.40 -28.43
C SER A 22 27.32 30.97 -28.67
N PHE A 23 27.57 32.26 -28.32
CA PHE A 23 28.86 32.92 -28.53
C PHE A 23 29.66 33.22 -27.24
N LEU A 24 29.10 32.91 -26.07
CA LEU A 24 29.79 33.06 -24.82
C LEU A 24 30.81 31.96 -24.60
N PRO A 25 32.04 32.25 -24.08
CA PRO A 25 32.94 31.20 -23.59
C PRO A 25 32.21 30.30 -22.61
N ASP A 26 32.49 28.95 -22.63
CA ASP A 26 31.77 27.97 -21.79
C ASP A 26 31.71 28.39 -20.31
N LYS A 27 32.74 29.07 -19.82
CA LYS A 27 32.79 29.60 -18.43
C LYS A 27 31.80 30.76 -18.11
N LEU A 28 31.15 31.33 -19.13
CA LEU A 28 30.15 32.40 -18.98
C LEU A 28 28.74 31.91 -19.34
N LYS A 29 28.58 30.62 -19.70
CA LYS A 29 27.28 30.02 -19.96
C LYS A 29 26.58 29.69 -18.65
N LEU A 30 25.30 30.05 -18.56
CA LEU A 30 24.42 29.61 -17.50
C LEU A 30 23.94 28.17 -17.77
N CYS A 31 23.73 27.43 -16.71
CA CYS A 31 23.07 26.13 -16.74
C CYS A 31 22.02 26.06 -15.63
N GLU A 32 21.04 25.20 -15.82
CA GLU A 32 19.96 24.96 -14.89
C GLU A 32 20.13 23.60 -14.23
N VAL A 33 19.93 23.55 -12.94
CA VAL A 33 19.85 22.33 -12.13
C VAL A 33 18.44 22.24 -11.57
N ASN A 34 17.70 21.23 -12.03
CA ASN A 34 16.34 20.95 -11.58
C ASN A 34 16.38 19.90 -10.48
N PHE A 35 15.66 20.14 -9.42
CA PHE A 35 15.53 19.24 -8.27
C PHE A 35 14.13 18.67 -8.26
N TYR A 36 14.01 17.34 -8.19
CA TYR A 36 12.73 16.63 -8.23
C TYR A 36 12.50 15.83 -6.96
N VAL A 37 11.24 15.83 -6.50
CA VAL A 37 10.75 14.99 -5.40
C VAL A 37 9.57 14.19 -5.96
N ASN A 38 9.62 12.87 -5.91
CA ASN A 38 8.60 11.98 -6.48
C ASN A 38 8.25 12.35 -7.94
N ASP A 39 9.30 12.60 -8.76
CA ASP A 39 9.20 13.05 -10.15
C ASP A 39 8.51 14.42 -10.38
N GLU A 40 8.14 15.13 -9.32
CA GLU A 40 7.65 16.51 -9.39
C GLU A 40 8.77 17.53 -9.18
N LEU A 41 8.75 18.61 -9.96
CA LEU A 41 9.75 19.66 -9.86
C LEU A 41 9.63 20.39 -8.50
N TYR A 42 10.64 20.26 -7.65
CA TYR A 42 10.73 20.88 -6.34
C TYR A 42 11.34 22.28 -6.38
N GLU A 43 12.50 22.42 -7.05
CA GLU A 43 13.23 23.68 -7.18
C GLU A 43 14.08 23.67 -8.47
N THR A 44 14.28 24.83 -9.08
CA THR A 44 15.28 25.05 -10.13
C THR A 44 16.28 26.09 -9.66
N LYS A 45 17.57 25.76 -9.74
CA LYS A 45 18.67 26.70 -9.48
C LYS A 45 19.47 26.95 -10.75
N THR A 46 19.89 28.21 -10.95
CA THR A 46 20.74 28.58 -12.08
C THR A 46 22.15 28.84 -11.59
N GLY A 47 23.13 28.28 -12.27
CA GLY A 47 24.57 28.45 -12.00
C GLY A 47 25.35 28.70 -13.27
N MET A 48 26.62 29.11 -13.15
CA MET A 48 27.54 29.19 -14.29
C MET A 48 28.30 27.89 -14.47
N ILE A 49 28.53 27.50 -15.69
CA ILE A 49 29.41 26.35 -15.99
C ILE A 49 30.80 26.60 -15.35
N GLY A 50 31.26 25.58 -14.60
CA GLY A 50 32.51 25.65 -13.83
C GLY A 50 32.39 26.26 -12.42
N SER A 51 31.22 26.73 -12.01
CA SER A 51 30.91 27.04 -10.61
C SER A 51 30.32 25.85 -9.87
N THR A 52 30.22 25.94 -8.55
CA THR A 52 29.41 25.04 -7.74
C THR A 52 27.97 25.55 -7.64
N ILE A 53 27.04 24.73 -7.17
CA ILE A 53 25.67 25.13 -6.87
C ILE A 53 25.36 24.81 -5.40
N GLY A 54 24.57 25.67 -4.77
CA GLY A 54 24.16 25.43 -3.38
C GLY A 54 23.08 24.34 -3.32
N GLU A 55 23.20 23.44 -2.35
CA GLU A 55 22.17 22.45 -2.07
C GLU A 55 20.83 23.12 -1.71
N PRO A 56 19.67 22.62 -2.20
CA PRO A 56 18.37 23.09 -1.72
C PRO A 56 18.10 22.61 -0.29
N SER A 57 17.11 23.20 0.36
CA SER A 57 16.65 22.67 1.65
C SER A 57 16.16 21.22 1.47
N ALA A 58 16.45 20.38 2.47
CA ALA A 58 16.00 18.99 2.46
C ALA A 58 14.45 18.93 2.42
N PRO A 59 13.86 18.30 1.43
CA PRO A 59 12.42 18.10 1.40
C PRO A 59 12.00 17.17 2.54
N GLN A 60 10.77 17.33 3.03
CA GLN A 60 10.22 16.52 4.12
C GLN A 60 9.07 15.68 3.58
N ILE A 61 9.15 14.37 3.76
CA ILE A 61 8.06 13.43 3.53
C ILE A 61 7.82 12.69 4.85
N GLU A 62 6.57 12.59 5.24
CA GLU A 62 6.19 11.93 6.50
C GLU A 62 6.68 10.47 6.53
N ASN A 63 7.26 10.07 7.65
CA ASN A 63 7.80 8.73 7.88
C ASN A 63 8.90 8.28 6.90
N GLN A 64 9.57 9.24 6.25
CA GLN A 64 10.72 8.98 5.38
C GLN A 64 11.90 9.86 5.76
N ILE A 65 13.10 9.30 5.64
CA ILE A 65 14.37 9.98 5.90
C ILE A 65 14.98 10.40 4.57
N PHE A 66 15.17 11.71 4.38
CA PHE A 66 15.87 12.22 3.20
C PHE A 66 17.35 11.86 3.25
N MET A 67 17.85 11.19 2.20
CA MET A 67 19.21 10.67 2.09
C MET A 67 20.11 11.51 1.19
N GLY A 68 19.58 12.53 0.49
CA GLY A 68 20.36 13.38 -0.40
C GLY A 68 19.75 13.51 -1.79
N TRP A 69 20.48 14.19 -2.66
CA TRP A 69 20.13 14.42 -4.07
C TRP A 69 20.97 13.54 -4.98
N TYR A 70 20.35 12.84 -5.91
CA TYR A 70 20.97 11.82 -6.74
C TYR A 70 20.74 12.08 -8.23
N THR A 71 21.66 11.64 -9.06
CA THR A 71 21.48 11.62 -10.51
C THR A 71 20.74 10.34 -10.93
N LYS A 72 19.81 10.43 -11.89
CA LYS A 72 19.21 9.26 -12.54
C LYS A 72 20.22 8.67 -13.52
N GLY A 73 20.63 7.41 -13.30
CA GLY A 73 21.53 6.65 -14.16
C GLY A 73 21.32 5.15 -13.92
N LEU A 74 22.16 4.31 -14.54
CA LEU A 74 22.17 2.86 -14.28
C LEU A 74 22.42 2.52 -12.80
N PHE A 75 23.05 3.44 -12.07
CA PHE A 75 23.21 3.39 -10.62
C PHE A 75 22.91 4.78 -10.06
N LEU A 76 22.11 4.85 -9.01
CA LEU A 76 21.92 6.07 -8.25
C LEU A 76 23.27 6.53 -7.69
N SER A 77 23.68 7.75 -8.03
CA SER A 77 24.90 8.35 -7.51
C SER A 77 24.54 9.64 -6.80
N GLU A 78 24.91 9.73 -5.53
CA GLU A 78 24.75 10.95 -4.75
C GLU A 78 25.52 12.10 -5.40
N PHE A 79 24.87 13.26 -5.51
CA PHE A 79 25.47 14.44 -6.13
C PHE A 79 26.36 15.16 -5.13
N ASP A 80 27.63 15.34 -5.48
CA ASP A 80 28.58 16.12 -4.72
C ASP A 80 28.44 17.62 -5.04
N PHE A 81 27.83 18.38 -4.15
CA PHE A 81 27.65 19.84 -4.27
C PHE A 81 28.96 20.65 -4.27
N SER A 82 30.10 20.03 -3.95
CA SER A 82 31.43 20.63 -4.14
C SER A 82 31.92 20.54 -5.58
N SER A 83 31.29 19.70 -6.41
CA SER A 83 31.65 19.51 -7.81
C SER A 83 31.25 20.70 -8.67
N LYS A 84 31.95 20.88 -9.79
CA LYS A 84 31.70 21.97 -10.73
C LYS A 84 30.64 21.60 -11.74
N LEU A 85 29.71 22.50 -11.99
CA LEU A 85 28.70 22.36 -13.01
C LEU A 85 29.33 22.24 -14.42
N THR A 86 28.90 21.26 -15.18
CA THR A 86 29.33 21.01 -16.56
C THR A 86 28.25 21.32 -17.59
N GLY A 87 26.99 21.54 -17.15
CA GLY A 87 25.81 21.81 -17.98
C GLY A 87 24.54 21.68 -17.17
N ASN A 88 23.40 21.70 -17.88
CA ASN A 88 22.12 21.42 -17.28
C ASN A 88 22.08 20.00 -16.72
N MET A 89 21.39 19.82 -15.59
CA MET A 89 21.21 18.50 -14.97
C MET A 89 19.92 18.43 -14.17
N ASP A 90 19.44 17.21 -13.98
CA ASP A 90 18.31 16.89 -13.13
C ASP A 90 18.79 16.05 -11.93
N LEU A 91 18.40 16.43 -10.73
CA LEU A 91 18.70 15.75 -9.49
C LEU A 91 17.40 15.33 -8.80
N TYR A 92 17.41 14.15 -8.23
CA TYR A 92 16.25 13.53 -7.64
C TYR A 92 16.49 13.27 -6.15
N ALA A 93 15.52 13.68 -5.32
CA ALA A 93 15.58 13.37 -3.90
C ALA A 93 15.47 11.85 -3.69
N TYR A 94 16.36 11.32 -2.87
CA TYR A 94 16.30 9.92 -2.45
C TYR A 94 15.87 9.85 -0.98
N PHE A 95 14.91 8.98 -0.71
CA PHE A 95 14.39 8.75 0.63
C PHE A 95 14.50 7.26 0.98
N VAL A 96 14.60 6.99 2.27
CA VAL A 96 14.40 5.67 2.84
C VAL A 96 13.28 5.74 3.87
N ILE A 97 12.60 4.61 4.10
CA ILE A 97 11.55 4.55 5.12
C ILE A 97 12.16 4.77 6.52
N ASP A 98 11.51 5.60 7.34
CA ASP A 98 11.76 5.60 8.79
C ASP A 98 11.03 4.41 9.43
N ALA A 99 11.65 3.25 9.35
CA ALA A 99 11.06 2.01 9.84
C ALA A 99 10.71 2.06 11.34
N VAL A 100 11.40 2.87 12.13
CA VAL A 100 11.11 3.00 13.56
C VAL A 100 9.83 3.79 13.78
N ALA A 101 9.71 4.95 13.13
CA ALA A 101 8.51 5.78 13.22
C ALA A 101 7.27 5.06 12.66
N VAL A 102 7.41 4.41 11.49
CA VAL A 102 6.33 3.64 10.87
C VAL A 102 5.92 2.47 11.75
N ASN A 103 6.88 1.70 12.28
CA ASN A 103 6.53 0.57 13.15
C ASN A 103 5.82 1.03 14.43
N ASP A 104 6.26 2.11 15.06
CA ASP A 104 5.62 2.66 16.25
C ASP A 104 4.17 3.07 15.98
N MET A 105 3.92 3.73 14.85
CA MET A 105 2.57 4.09 14.39
C MET A 105 1.71 2.86 14.08
N ILE A 106 2.23 1.89 13.30
CA ILE A 106 1.53 0.64 12.95
C ILE A 106 1.14 -0.13 14.20
N VAL A 107 2.08 -0.31 15.15
CA VAL A 107 1.81 -1.03 16.40
C VAL A 107 0.77 -0.31 17.26
N LYS A 108 0.77 1.01 17.30
CA LYS A 108 -0.17 1.78 18.13
C LYS A 108 -1.57 1.91 17.53
N GLU A 109 -1.67 2.08 16.23
CA GLU A 109 -2.91 2.45 15.57
C GLU A 109 -3.44 1.35 14.64
N THR A 110 -2.67 0.98 13.62
CA THR A 110 -3.15 0.15 12.50
C THR A 110 -3.41 -1.30 12.90
N ILE A 111 -2.64 -1.84 13.85
CA ILE A 111 -2.87 -3.21 14.37
C ILE A 111 -4.28 -3.34 14.97
N ASN A 112 -4.85 -2.27 15.52
CA ASN A 112 -6.21 -2.28 16.06
C ASN A 112 -7.29 -2.47 14.97
N SER A 113 -6.92 -2.36 13.71
CA SER A 113 -7.81 -2.58 12.55
C SER A 113 -7.59 -3.94 11.88
N THR A 114 -6.74 -4.81 12.45
CA THR A 114 -6.43 -6.12 11.87
C THR A 114 -6.83 -7.26 12.80
N VAL A 115 -7.25 -8.37 12.23
CA VAL A 115 -7.72 -9.53 12.97
C VAL A 115 -7.21 -10.82 12.36
N LYS A 116 -7.13 -11.89 13.17
CA LYS A 116 -6.92 -13.25 12.70
C LYS A 116 -8.28 -13.90 12.42
N ILE A 117 -8.38 -14.65 11.31
CA ILE A 117 -9.56 -15.43 10.94
C ILE A 117 -9.21 -16.91 10.97
N GLU A 118 -10.11 -17.72 11.54
CA GLU A 118 -10.08 -19.16 11.43
C GLU A 118 -11.37 -19.64 10.76
N ASN A 119 -11.22 -20.39 9.66
CA ASN A 119 -12.29 -21.09 8.98
C ASN A 119 -12.19 -22.58 9.34
N ARG A 120 -13.12 -23.05 10.16
CA ARG A 120 -13.23 -24.45 10.53
C ARG A 120 -14.26 -25.14 9.64
N SER A 121 -13.80 -25.89 8.67
CA SER A 121 -14.61 -26.78 7.85
C SER A 121 -14.75 -28.15 8.51
N TYR A 122 -15.96 -28.73 8.56
CA TYR A 122 -16.21 -29.96 9.29
C TYR A 122 -17.36 -30.79 8.68
N THR A 123 -17.36 -32.07 9.03
CA THR A 123 -18.49 -33.00 8.79
C THR A 123 -19.07 -33.40 10.14
N THR A 124 -20.37 -33.75 10.12
CA THR A 124 -21.04 -34.24 11.33
C THR A 124 -21.38 -35.75 11.20
N VAL A 125 -21.46 -36.41 12.34
CA VAL A 125 -22.01 -37.78 12.36
C VAL A 125 -23.45 -37.74 11.90
N SER A 126 -23.82 -38.63 10.93
CA SER A 126 -25.14 -38.62 10.32
C SER A 126 -26.27 -38.65 11.36
N GLY A 127 -27.20 -37.70 11.26
CA GLY A 127 -28.32 -37.55 12.17
C GLY A 127 -28.01 -36.92 13.53
N THR A 128 -26.79 -36.33 13.69
CA THR A 128 -26.38 -35.64 14.91
C THR A 128 -25.68 -34.31 14.57
N ASP A 129 -25.47 -33.47 15.58
CA ASP A 129 -24.61 -32.27 15.45
C ASP A 129 -23.18 -32.50 15.94
N VAL A 130 -22.78 -33.78 16.14
CA VAL A 130 -21.43 -34.10 16.62
C VAL A 130 -20.43 -33.99 15.47
N GLU A 131 -19.47 -33.09 15.58
CA GLU A 131 -18.35 -32.97 14.64
C GLU A 131 -17.44 -34.22 14.80
N TRP A 132 -17.15 -34.92 13.72
CA TRP A 132 -16.26 -36.07 13.78
C TRP A 132 -14.99 -35.91 12.93
N ASN A 133 -15.01 -35.03 11.92
CA ASN A 133 -13.87 -34.69 11.08
C ASN A 133 -13.86 -33.18 10.82
N TYR A 134 -12.71 -32.55 10.92
CA TYR A 134 -12.57 -31.13 10.66
C TYR A 134 -11.18 -30.76 10.16
N ASN A 135 -11.11 -29.64 9.46
CA ASN A 135 -9.86 -28.93 9.14
C ASN A 135 -10.00 -27.44 9.47
N ILE A 136 -8.89 -26.79 9.79
CA ILE A 136 -8.86 -25.37 10.10
C ILE A 136 -7.91 -24.68 9.13
N ALA A 137 -8.47 -23.79 8.31
CA ALA A 137 -7.70 -22.82 7.55
C ALA A 137 -7.58 -21.51 8.35
N GLN A 138 -6.46 -20.82 8.20
CA GLN A 138 -6.19 -19.57 8.87
C GLN A 138 -5.91 -18.47 7.86
N GLY A 139 -6.35 -17.27 8.18
CA GLY A 139 -6.11 -16.07 7.41
C GLY A 139 -6.14 -14.84 8.30
N SER A 140 -6.11 -13.71 7.67
CA SER A 140 -6.18 -12.39 8.27
C SER A 140 -7.43 -11.66 7.81
N GLY A 141 -7.77 -10.57 8.47
CA GLY A 141 -8.85 -9.69 8.06
C GLY A 141 -8.59 -8.25 8.49
N VAL A 142 -9.30 -7.35 7.85
CA VAL A 142 -9.20 -5.90 8.07
C VAL A 142 -10.56 -5.35 8.45
N VAL A 143 -10.64 -4.63 9.57
CA VAL A 143 -11.86 -3.98 10.06
C VAL A 143 -12.14 -2.76 9.19
N ILE A 144 -13.27 -2.78 8.47
CA ILE A 144 -13.65 -1.72 7.54
C ILE A 144 -14.86 -0.90 7.99
N ASP A 145 -15.63 -1.41 8.95
CA ASP A 145 -16.78 -0.68 9.53
C ASP A 145 -17.14 -1.28 10.91
N ILE A 146 -17.51 -0.41 11.83
CA ILE A 146 -18.05 -0.78 13.14
C ILE A 146 -19.33 0.03 13.35
N SER A 147 -20.47 -0.60 13.10
CA SER A 147 -21.76 0.08 13.17
C SER A 147 -22.86 -0.83 13.68
N ALA A 148 -23.91 -0.24 14.24
CA ALA A 148 -25.13 -0.93 14.71
C ALA A 148 -24.85 -2.15 15.62
N GLY A 149 -23.77 -2.14 16.40
CA GLY A 149 -23.38 -3.25 17.29
C GLY A 149 -22.73 -4.44 16.58
N TYR A 150 -22.24 -4.23 15.38
CA TYR A 150 -21.48 -5.20 14.59
C TYR A 150 -20.15 -4.62 14.16
N CYS A 151 -19.16 -5.51 14.01
CA CYS A 151 -17.91 -5.26 13.34
C CYS A 151 -17.91 -6.00 12.01
N TYR A 152 -17.43 -5.31 10.96
CA TYR A 152 -17.36 -5.82 9.59
C TYR A 152 -15.89 -5.93 9.20
N VAL A 153 -15.52 -7.14 8.74
CA VAL A 153 -14.13 -7.51 8.46
C VAL A 153 -14.02 -7.97 7.03
N LEU A 154 -13.21 -7.26 6.26
CA LEU A 154 -12.83 -7.64 4.90
C LEU A 154 -11.70 -8.67 4.95
N THR A 155 -11.80 -9.70 4.11
CA THR A 155 -10.80 -10.76 3.96
C THR A 155 -10.82 -11.30 2.52
N ASN A 156 -9.99 -12.29 2.21
CA ASN A 156 -10.08 -12.97 0.92
C ASN A 156 -11.24 -13.97 0.85
N CYS A 157 -11.75 -14.20 -0.37
CA CYS A 157 -12.77 -15.20 -0.64
C CYS A 157 -12.24 -16.60 -0.32
N HIS A 158 -11.04 -16.95 -0.78
CA HIS A 158 -10.44 -18.25 -0.53
C HIS A 158 -10.22 -18.58 0.97
N VAL A 159 -10.10 -17.57 1.84
CA VAL A 159 -9.99 -17.75 3.31
C VAL A 159 -11.31 -18.27 3.89
N VAL A 160 -12.45 -17.90 3.30
CA VAL A 160 -13.80 -18.25 3.79
C VAL A 160 -14.49 -19.33 2.95
N GLU A 161 -13.83 -19.90 1.97
CA GLU A 161 -14.36 -21.02 1.19
C GLU A 161 -14.46 -22.27 2.04
N LEU A 162 -15.53 -23.06 1.78
CA LEU A 162 -15.67 -24.38 2.35
C LEU A 162 -14.59 -25.29 1.75
N GLN A 163 -13.80 -25.94 2.60
CA GLN A 163 -12.75 -26.82 2.13
C GLN A 163 -13.30 -28.12 1.56
N ASP A 164 -12.61 -28.68 0.57
CA ASP A 164 -12.97 -29.91 -0.09
C ASP A 164 -13.12 -31.10 0.89
N GLY A 165 -14.16 -31.87 0.72
CA GLY A 165 -14.46 -33.02 1.57
C GLY A 165 -15.24 -32.71 2.85
N PHE A 166 -15.64 -31.44 3.05
CA PHE A 166 -16.47 -31.00 4.17
C PHE A 166 -17.81 -30.46 3.68
N ASP A 167 -18.83 -30.49 4.54
CA ASP A 167 -20.20 -30.05 4.23
C ASP A 167 -20.70 -28.87 5.05
N LYS A 168 -19.97 -28.51 6.12
CA LYS A 168 -20.26 -27.39 7.01
C LYS A 168 -19.01 -26.58 7.34
N GLN A 169 -19.21 -25.30 7.69
CA GLN A 169 -18.13 -24.44 8.17
C GLN A 169 -18.62 -23.46 9.21
N LYS A 170 -17.70 -22.99 10.04
CA LYS A 170 -17.89 -21.91 10.99
C LYS A 170 -16.65 -21.03 11.05
N PHE A 171 -16.84 -19.75 11.31
CA PHE A 171 -15.76 -18.78 11.37
C PHE A 171 -15.59 -18.26 12.78
N SER A 172 -14.34 -18.10 13.21
CA SER A 172 -13.98 -17.32 14.36
C SER A 172 -13.01 -16.20 13.97
N VAL A 173 -13.23 -15.04 14.56
CA VAL A 173 -12.38 -13.86 14.41
C VAL A 173 -11.72 -13.61 15.74
N LYS A 174 -10.39 -13.46 15.76
CA LYS A 174 -9.61 -13.15 16.96
C LYS A 174 -9.01 -11.76 16.82
N ASP A 175 -9.30 -10.89 17.77
CA ASP A 175 -8.74 -9.54 17.82
C ASP A 175 -7.27 -9.53 18.27
N PRO A 176 -6.55 -8.39 18.19
CA PRO A 176 -5.15 -8.28 18.62
C PRO A 176 -4.90 -8.62 20.09
N TRP A 177 -5.90 -8.55 20.93
CA TRP A 177 -5.80 -8.78 22.38
C TRP A 177 -6.21 -10.19 22.81
N GLY A 178 -6.66 -11.01 21.85
CA GLY A 178 -6.98 -12.42 22.07
C GLY A 178 -8.46 -12.72 22.30
N ASN A 179 -9.36 -11.74 22.23
CA ASN A 179 -10.80 -12.00 22.28
C ASN A 179 -11.24 -12.70 20.98
N VAL A 180 -12.14 -13.68 21.12
CA VAL A 180 -12.62 -14.50 20.00
C VAL A 180 -14.11 -14.26 19.81
N TYR A 181 -14.50 -14.00 18.56
CA TYR A 181 -15.86 -13.73 18.14
C TYR A 181 -16.31 -14.77 17.12
N GLU A 182 -17.54 -15.26 17.24
CA GLU A 182 -18.17 -16.06 16.19
C GLU A 182 -18.63 -15.14 15.07
N ALA A 183 -18.17 -15.41 13.85
CA ALA A 183 -18.46 -14.59 12.67
C ALA A 183 -19.26 -15.35 11.61
N LYS A 184 -19.83 -14.61 10.68
CA LYS A 184 -20.53 -15.15 9.51
C LYS A 184 -20.22 -14.29 8.28
N ILE A 185 -20.35 -14.88 7.09
CA ILE A 185 -20.29 -14.12 5.84
C ILE A 185 -21.47 -13.14 5.82
N TYR A 186 -21.17 -11.87 5.60
CA TYR A 186 -22.18 -10.82 5.56
C TYR A 186 -23.10 -10.99 4.35
N LYS A 187 -24.38 -10.73 4.57
CA LYS A 187 -25.39 -10.62 3.54
C LYS A 187 -26.21 -9.36 3.72
N ASN A 188 -26.07 -8.43 2.77
CA ASN A 188 -26.93 -7.26 2.74
C ASN A 188 -28.38 -7.69 2.45
N PRO A 189 -29.38 -7.29 3.22
CA PRO A 189 -30.80 -7.62 2.97
C PRO A 189 -31.31 -7.20 1.59
N GLY A 190 -30.72 -6.17 0.99
CA GLY A 190 -31.07 -5.66 -0.36
C GLY A 190 -30.36 -6.38 -1.50
N LYS A 191 -29.42 -7.30 -1.23
CA LYS A 191 -28.64 -8.04 -2.25
C LYS A 191 -29.09 -9.50 -2.29
N LYS A 192 -28.94 -10.11 -3.49
CA LYS A 192 -29.29 -11.53 -3.69
C LYS A 192 -28.27 -12.46 -3.03
N ASP A 193 -27.01 -12.15 -3.20
CA ASP A 193 -25.89 -13.00 -2.83
C ASP A 193 -25.22 -12.52 -1.54
N TYR A 194 -24.43 -13.39 -0.92
CA TYR A 194 -23.52 -13.01 0.16
C TYR A 194 -22.43 -12.08 -0.35
N ALA A 195 -21.85 -11.26 0.52
CA ALA A 195 -20.75 -10.38 0.19
C ALA A 195 -19.44 -11.20 0.10
N MET A 196 -19.32 -11.99 -0.98
CA MET A 196 -18.09 -12.73 -1.34
C MET A 196 -18.03 -12.91 -2.85
N SER A 197 -16.82 -12.92 -3.41
CA SER A 197 -16.60 -13.06 -4.85
C SER A 197 -15.20 -13.60 -5.14
N SER A 198 -15.12 -14.72 -5.86
CA SER A 198 -13.85 -15.27 -6.36
C SER A 198 -13.21 -14.36 -7.41
N ALA A 199 -14.02 -13.66 -8.23
CA ALA A 199 -13.52 -12.72 -9.24
C ALA A 199 -12.75 -11.52 -8.64
N TYR A 200 -13.00 -11.18 -7.39
CA TYR A 200 -12.24 -10.18 -6.63
C TYR A 200 -11.30 -10.83 -5.61
N ASP A 201 -11.47 -12.12 -5.32
CA ASP A 201 -10.93 -12.82 -4.15
C ASP A 201 -11.17 -12.05 -2.85
N LEU A 202 -12.37 -11.52 -2.67
CA LEU A 202 -12.79 -10.76 -1.49
C LEU A 202 -14.06 -11.34 -0.87
N ALA A 203 -14.13 -11.26 0.45
CA ALA A 203 -15.30 -11.58 1.26
C ALA A 203 -15.43 -10.66 2.46
N LEU A 204 -16.68 -10.40 2.89
CA LEU A 204 -16.96 -9.62 4.09
C LEU A 204 -17.56 -10.52 5.17
N LEU A 205 -16.89 -10.61 6.31
CA LEU A 205 -17.40 -11.22 7.52
C LEU A 205 -18.04 -10.16 8.41
N CYS A 206 -19.01 -10.58 9.24
CA CYS A 206 -19.53 -9.74 10.32
C CYS A 206 -19.73 -10.55 11.60
N PHE A 207 -19.56 -9.89 12.74
CA PHE A 207 -19.84 -10.44 14.07
C PHE A 207 -20.39 -9.37 15.02
N LYS A 208 -21.10 -9.81 16.07
CA LYS A 208 -21.57 -8.90 17.10
C LYS A 208 -20.38 -8.34 17.85
N TYR A 209 -20.29 -7.02 17.95
CA TYR A 209 -19.22 -6.33 18.61
C TYR A 209 -19.79 -5.25 19.54
N ALA A 210 -19.41 -5.35 20.81
CA ALA A 210 -19.70 -4.34 21.81
C ALA A 210 -18.38 -4.05 22.54
N PRO A 211 -17.78 -2.87 22.32
CA PRO A 211 -16.55 -2.47 22.99
C PRO A 211 -16.71 -2.55 24.51
N SER A 212 -15.71 -3.09 25.19
CA SER A 212 -15.60 -3.10 26.64
C SER A 212 -14.56 -2.08 27.11
N ALA A 213 -14.46 -1.82 28.41
CA ALA A 213 -13.40 -0.95 28.92
C ALA A 213 -12.03 -1.57 28.61
N GLY A 214 -11.29 -1.02 27.66
CA GLY A 214 -9.96 -1.50 27.20
C GLY A 214 -9.63 -1.09 25.78
N PRO A 215 -8.60 -1.69 25.18
CA PRO A 215 -8.29 -1.48 23.77
C PRO A 215 -9.42 -2.01 22.87
N GLU A 216 -9.70 -1.30 21.79
CA GLU A 216 -10.84 -1.54 20.91
C GLU A 216 -10.40 -1.68 19.45
N LEU A 217 -11.15 -2.51 18.69
CA LEU A 217 -11.04 -2.53 17.25
C LEU A 217 -11.38 -1.17 16.67
N LYS A 218 -10.68 -0.78 15.61
CA LYS A 218 -10.88 0.48 14.89
C LYS A 218 -11.10 0.21 13.40
N GLU A 219 -11.92 1.03 12.78
CA GLU A 219 -12.03 1.05 11.32
C GLU A 219 -10.73 1.56 10.71
N ILE A 220 -10.30 0.92 9.61
CA ILE A 220 -9.13 1.38 8.88
C ILE A 220 -9.52 2.49 7.90
N GLU A 221 -8.71 3.54 7.84
CA GLU A 221 -8.84 4.52 6.76
C GLU A 221 -8.25 3.98 5.46
N THR A 222 -8.85 4.35 4.32
CA THR A 222 -8.33 4.01 2.99
C THR A 222 -7.52 5.15 2.40
N ALA A 223 -6.49 4.83 1.63
CA ALA A 223 -5.76 5.77 0.77
C ALA A 223 -6.06 5.49 -0.70
N THR A 224 -5.33 6.13 -1.61
CA THR A 224 -5.32 5.80 -3.03
C THR A 224 -4.34 4.67 -3.31
N ASN A 225 -4.41 4.06 -4.51
CA ASN A 225 -3.40 3.10 -4.93
C ASN A 225 -2.00 3.73 -4.90
N PRO A 226 -1.00 3.07 -4.30
CA PRO A 226 0.36 3.60 -4.23
C PRO A 226 1.06 3.54 -5.60
N SER A 227 1.98 4.46 -5.86
CA SER A 227 2.81 4.43 -7.05
C SER A 227 3.93 3.38 -6.94
N VAL A 228 4.45 2.92 -8.09
CA VAL A 228 5.65 2.08 -8.12
C VAL A 228 6.82 2.81 -7.45
N GLY A 229 7.52 2.10 -6.54
CA GLY A 229 8.60 2.65 -5.72
C GLY A 229 8.15 3.22 -4.37
N GLU A 230 6.85 3.41 -4.13
CA GLU A 230 6.36 3.82 -2.81
C GLU A 230 6.47 2.69 -1.80
N TYR A 231 6.78 3.06 -0.55
CA TYR A 231 6.86 2.12 0.56
C TYR A 231 5.47 1.67 1.01
N VAL A 232 5.38 0.39 1.30
CA VAL A 232 4.17 -0.26 1.81
C VAL A 232 4.50 -1.16 3.00
N VAL A 233 3.50 -1.41 3.82
CA VAL A 233 3.62 -2.28 5.00
C VAL A 233 2.53 -3.33 4.93
N ALA A 234 2.92 -4.60 4.96
CA ALA A 234 1.99 -5.71 5.03
C ALA A 234 1.79 -6.14 6.48
N ILE A 235 0.53 -6.29 6.88
CA ILE A 235 0.13 -6.72 8.22
C ILE A 235 -0.76 -7.96 8.08
N GLY A 236 -0.44 -9.00 8.84
CA GLY A 236 -1.20 -10.25 8.75
C GLY A 236 -0.86 -11.24 9.87
N THR A 237 -1.19 -12.52 9.62
CA THR A 237 -1.04 -13.60 10.59
C THR A 237 -0.25 -14.78 9.96
N PRO A 238 0.95 -14.55 9.40
CA PRO A 238 1.72 -15.61 8.78
C PRO A 238 2.00 -16.74 9.77
N ASN A 239 1.75 -17.98 9.34
CA ASN A 239 1.94 -19.19 10.15
C ASN A 239 1.28 -19.13 11.56
N GLY A 240 0.18 -18.37 11.67
CA GLY A 240 -0.53 -18.18 12.93
C GLY A 240 0.05 -17.12 13.87
N LEU A 241 1.17 -16.50 13.49
CA LEU A 241 1.77 -15.36 14.22
C LEU A 241 0.97 -14.09 13.94
N GLN A 242 0.02 -13.79 14.81
CA GLN A 242 -0.85 -12.62 14.68
C GLN A 242 -0.05 -11.31 14.79
N ASN A 243 -0.46 -10.29 14.04
CA ASN A 243 0.14 -8.94 14.03
C ASN A 243 1.59 -8.91 13.50
N ALA A 244 1.96 -9.84 12.63
CA ALA A 244 3.23 -9.76 11.93
C ALA A 244 3.22 -8.58 10.96
N VAL A 245 4.29 -7.80 10.96
CA VAL A 245 4.49 -6.59 10.17
C VAL A 245 5.73 -6.78 9.30
N THR A 246 5.57 -6.59 8.00
CA THR A 246 6.68 -6.63 7.04
C THR A 246 6.67 -5.39 6.17
N TYR A 247 7.82 -4.96 5.70
CA TYR A 247 8.03 -3.72 4.95
C TYR A 247 8.51 -4.04 3.55
N GLY A 248 8.10 -3.23 2.60
CA GLY A 248 8.54 -3.33 1.22
C GLY A 248 8.21 -2.10 0.39
N GLN A 249 8.40 -2.21 -0.90
CA GLN A 249 8.04 -1.20 -1.90
C GLN A 249 7.13 -1.82 -2.94
N VAL A 250 6.29 -1.01 -3.55
CA VAL A 250 5.54 -1.39 -4.74
C VAL A 250 6.51 -1.53 -5.90
N LEU A 251 6.53 -2.70 -6.52
CA LEU A 251 7.42 -3.02 -7.63
C LEU A 251 6.73 -2.83 -8.98
N ASP A 252 5.45 -3.22 -9.07
CA ASP A 252 4.69 -3.18 -10.33
C ASP A 252 3.19 -3.35 -10.07
N TYR A 253 2.41 -3.15 -11.12
CA TYR A 253 1.01 -3.53 -11.23
C TYR A 253 0.87 -4.56 -12.35
N GLN A 254 0.53 -5.80 -12.02
CA GLN A 254 0.50 -6.91 -12.99
C GLN A 254 -0.86 -7.60 -13.04
N GLU A 255 -1.32 -7.90 -14.26
CA GLU A 255 -2.38 -8.88 -14.46
C GLU A 255 -1.80 -10.28 -14.26
N ILE A 256 -2.44 -11.08 -13.41
CA ILE A 256 -2.03 -12.46 -13.16
C ILE A 256 -2.56 -13.33 -14.29
N LYS A 257 -1.65 -14.06 -14.94
CA LYS A 257 -2.01 -14.93 -16.06
C LYS A 257 -2.59 -16.24 -15.58
N GLU A 258 -3.59 -16.73 -16.33
CA GLU A 258 -4.19 -18.04 -16.13
C GLU A 258 -3.10 -19.14 -16.06
N GLY A 259 -3.13 -19.95 -15.00
CA GLY A 259 -2.18 -21.07 -14.80
C GLY A 259 -0.98 -20.77 -13.89
N GLU A 260 -0.74 -19.53 -13.49
CA GLU A 260 0.37 -19.19 -12.58
C GLU A 260 0.04 -19.49 -11.10
N ASN A 261 -1.24 -19.49 -10.73
CA ASN A 261 -1.72 -19.87 -9.40
C ASN A 261 -3.22 -20.23 -9.45
N GLU A 262 -3.63 -21.36 -8.86
CA GLU A 262 -5.03 -21.80 -8.86
C GLU A 262 -5.98 -20.85 -8.12
N ILE A 263 -5.49 -20.14 -7.09
CA ILE A 263 -6.26 -19.15 -6.32
C ILE A 263 -6.57 -17.91 -7.18
N LEU A 264 -5.73 -17.62 -8.17
CA LEU A 264 -5.73 -16.37 -8.94
C LEU A 264 -6.45 -16.46 -10.28
N LYS A 265 -6.91 -17.65 -10.65
CA LYS A 265 -7.52 -17.93 -11.98
C LYS A 265 -8.75 -17.07 -12.32
N ASP A 266 -9.47 -16.60 -11.30
CA ASP A 266 -10.70 -15.82 -11.48
C ASP A 266 -10.45 -14.30 -11.45
N ILE A 267 -9.23 -13.87 -11.06
CA ILE A 267 -8.85 -12.46 -11.00
C ILE A 267 -8.48 -11.98 -12.40
N ASN A 268 -9.15 -10.94 -12.88
CA ASN A 268 -8.99 -10.38 -14.23
C ASN A 268 -8.59 -8.88 -14.23
N PHE A 269 -7.92 -8.43 -13.20
CA PHE A 269 -7.42 -7.07 -13.05
C PHE A 269 -5.98 -7.07 -12.54
N SER A 270 -5.29 -5.93 -12.70
CA SER A 270 -3.94 -5.76 -12.21
C SER A 270 -3.91 -5.68 -10.68
N VAL A 271 -3.02 -6.45 -10.06
CA VAL A 271 -2.76 -6.47 -8.63
C VAL A 271 -1.49 -5.70 -8.30
N ILE A 272 -1.35 -5.25 -7.06
CA ILE A 272 -0.13 -4.65 -6.55
C ILE A 272 0.89 -5.77 -6.32
N VAL A 273 2.06 -5.69 -6.97
CA VAL A 273 3.23 -6.53 -6.70
C VAL A 273 4.20 -5.75 -5.83
N HIS A 274 4.63 -6.33 -4.72
CA HIS A 274 5.52 -5.68 -3.75
C HIS A 274 6.50 -6.70 -3.13
N ASP A 275 7.59 -6.23 -2.52
CA ASP A 275 8.59 -7.06 -1.87
C ASP A 275 8.44 -7.15 -0.34
N ALA A 276 7.35 -6.62 0.24
CA ALA A 276 6.98 -6.94 1.61
C ALA A 276 6.64 -8.44 1.70
N TYR A 277 7.32 -9.14 2.61
CA TYR A 277 7.20 -10.60 2.75
C TYR A 277 5.79 -11.02 3.17
N LEU A 278 5.23 -11.99 2.45
CA LEU A 278 3.96 -12.66 2.77
C LEU A 278 4.19 -14.17 2.90
N ASP A 279 3.40 -14.80 3.78
CA ASP A 279 3.39 -16.25 3.97
C ASP A 279 1.96 -16.74 4.26
N HIS A 280 1.76 -18.05 4.32
CA HIS A 280 0.48 -18.67 4.65
C HIS A 280 -0.15 -18.08 5.91
N GLY A 281 -1.37 -17.57 5.79
CA GLY A 281 -2.09 -16.84 6.84
C GLY A 281 -2.02 -15.32 6.71
N SER A 282 -1.14 -14.75 5.86
CA SER A 282 -1.15 -13.33 5.52
C SER A 282 -2.35 -12.94 4.64
N SER A 283 -2.95 -13.90 3.93
CA SER A 283 -4.15 -13.70 3.10
C SER A 283 -5.28 -13.04 3.87
N GLY A 284 -5.89 -12.00 3.30
CA GLY A 284 -6.93 -11.17 3.91
C GLY A 284 -6.38 -10.06 4.82
N GLY A 285 -5.08 -10.01 5.05
CA GLY A 285 -4.42 -8.97 5.83
C GLY A 285 -4.28 -7.65 5.08
N ALA A 286 -3.94 -6.60 5.79
CA ALA A 286 -3.79 -5.26 5.23
C ALA A 286 -2.47 -5.09 4.49
N LEU A 287 -2.50 -4.46 3.32
CA LEU A 287 -1.39 -3.69 2.78
C LEU A 287 -1.70 -2.22 3.04
N VAL A 288 -0.82 -1.52 3.75
CA VAL A 288 -1.01 -0.11 4.10
C VAL A 288 0.16 0.74 3.61
N ASP A 289 -0.09 2.04 3.43
CA ASP A 289 0.97 3.01 3.22
C ASP A 289 1.76 3.31 4.50
N THR A 290 2.76 4.15 4.43
CA THR A 290 3.58 4.54 5.59
C THR A 290 2.83 5.37 6.63
N SER A 291 1.62 5.83 6.33
CA SER A 291 0.71 6.50 7.28
C SER A 291 -0.30 5.54 7.92
N GLY A 292 -0.26 4.23 7.60
CA GLY A 292 -1.13 3.21 8.14
C GLY A 292 -2.51 3.12 7.47
N LYS A 293 -2.71 3.78 6.32
CA LYS A 293 -3.97 3.73 5.56
C LYS A 293 -3.96 2.57 4.59
N LEU A 294 -5.11 1.92 4.43
CA LEU A 294 -5.28 0.76 3.56
C LEU A 294 -5.10 1.14 2.08
N VAL A 295 -4.18 0.46 1.42
CA VAL A 295 -3.94 0.54 -0.03
C VAL A 295 -4.23 -0.76 -0.75
N GLY A 296 -4.35 -1.88 -0.02
CA GLY A 296 -4.70 -3.17 -0.60
C GLY A 296 -4.99 -4.25 0.44
N ILE A 297 -5.46 -5.41 -0.03
CA ILE A 297 -5.61 -6.64 0.75
C ILE A 297 -4.63 -7.68 0.25
N ASN A 298 -3.75 -8.16 1.13
CA ASN A 298 -2.79 -9.23 0.84
C ASN A 298 -3.54 -10.52 0.47
N PHE A 299 -3.14 -11.22 -0.59
CA PHE A 299 -3.84 -12.43 -0.98
C PHE A 299 -2.94 -13.59 -1.44
N ALA A 300 -1.72 -13.33 -1.92
CA ALA A 300 -0.81 -14.37 -2.39
C ALA A 300 0.65 -13.95 -2.23
N GLY A 301 1.54 -14.96 -2.10
CA GLY A 301 2.94 -14.85 -2.43
C GLY A 301 3.17 -15.31 -3.86
N TYR A 302 4.07 -14.69 -4.58
CA TYR A 302 4.47 -15.00 -5.94
C TYR A 302 5.95 -15.40 -5.98
N ASN A 303 6.33 -16.26 -6.93
CA ASN A 303 7.71 -16.70 -7.12
C ASN A 303 8.36 -17.28 -5.85
N ASN A 304 7.71 -18.28 -5.22
CA ASN A 304 8.15 -18.94 -3.98
C ASN A 304 8.27 -17.99 -2.76
N GLY A 305 7.43 -16.96 -2.70
CA GLY A 305 7.42 -15.99 -1.60
C GLY A 305 8.43 -14.85 -1.73
N GLU A 306 9.11 -14.73 -2.88
CA GLU A 306 10.01 -13.63 -3.15
C GLU A 306 9.26 -12.29 -3.27
N TYR A 307 8.00 -12.33 -3.75
CA TYR A 307 7.13 -11.18 -3.93
C TYR A 307 5.76 -11.43 -3.29
N GLY A 308 5.16 -10.36 -2.77
CA GLY A 308 3.78 -10.33 -2.32
C GLY A 308 2.87 -9.75 -3.39
N CYS A 309 1.62 -10.24 -3.41
CA CYS A 309 0.55 -9.69 -4.24
C CYS A 309 -0.61 -9.21 -3.37
N SER A 310 -1.15 -8.04 -3.70
CA SER A 310 -2.29 -7.46 -2.97
C SER A 310 -3.35 -6.90 -3.92
N ILE A 311 -4.61 -7.06 -3.54
CA ILE A 311 -5.77 -6.53 -4.26
C ILE A 311 -5.80 -5.02 -4.02
N PRO A 312 -5.75 -4.16 -5.06
CA PRO A 312 -5.72 -2.71 -4.90
C PRO A 312 -7.00 -2.16 -4.24
N VAL A 313 -6.86 -1.04 -3.52
CA VAL A 313 -7.99 -0.40 -2.83
C VAL A 313 -9.13 -0.03 -3.78
N GLU A 314 -8.86 0.34 -5.02
CA GLU A 314 -9.91 0.62 -6.02
C GLU A 314 -10.81 -0.61 -6.28
N LYS A 315 -10.24 -1.82 -6.30
CA LYS A 315 -10.98 -3.07 -6.47
C LYS A 315 -11.74 -3.46 -5.20
N ILE A 316 -11.22 -3.12 -4.05
CA ILE A 316 -11.94 -3.22 -2.77
C ILE A 316 -13.19 -2.34 -2.82
N LEU A 317 -13.08 -1.09 -3.25
CA LEU A 317 -14.20 -0.15 -3.35
C LEU A 317 -15.24 -0.60 -4.39
N GLU A 318 -14.81 -1.17 -5.53
CA GLU A 318 -15.71 -1.77 -6.51
C GLU A 318 -16.50 -2.95 -5.90
N PHE A 319 -15.82 -3.87 -5.23
CA PHE A 319 -16.45 -4.99 -4.53
C PHE A 319 -17.46 -4.50 -3.49
N MET A 320 -17.09 -3.54 -2.64
CA MET A 320 -17.97 -2.99 -1.62
C MET A 320 -19.25 -2.39 -2.23
N LYS A 321 -19.13 -1.66 -3.34
CA LYS A 321 -20.28 -1.10 -4.07
C LYS A 321 -21.21 -2.18 -4.64
N LEU A 322 -20.66 -3.30 -5.12
CA LEU A 322 -21.45 -4.37 -5.73
C LEU A 322 -22.15 -5.25 -4.71
N TYR A 323 -21.49 -5.60 -3.62
CA TYR A 323 -21.93 -6.64 -2.70
C TYR A 323 -22.37 -6.15 -1.33
N VAL A 324 -21.95 -4.95 -0.93
CA VAL A 324 -22.18 -4.44 0.44
C VAL A 324 -23.16 -3.26 0.47
N TYR A 325 -22.98 -2.25 -0.39
CA TYR A 325 -23.83 -1.02 -0.40
C TYR A 325 -24.98 -1.10 -1.45
#